data_361558f943e7f1639efc4b7bf186fed9
#
_entry.id   361558f943e7f1639efc4b7bf186fed9
#
_cell.length_a   1.000
_cell.length_b   1.000
_cell.length_c   1.000
_cell.angle_alpha   90.00
_cell.angle_beta   90.00
_cell.angle_gamma   90.00
#
_symmetry.space_group_name_H-M   'P 1'
#
loop_
_entity.id
_entity.type
_entity.pdbx_description
1 polymer ?
#
loop_
_entity_poly.entity_id
_entity_poly.type
_entity_poly.pdbx_seq_one_letter_code
_entity_poly.pdbx_strand_id
1 'polypeptide(L)'
;GDEENNMRWSGFQACQVEAEKKDKFNMKESLILDTGSTFTAIANKELLVGVSKSWDSILMRTNAGSREIKEKGYLLGIEKPVWHDKESIANIFSFSEIKKQYRITYDSDLEDAFYVHADGNIVKFCRSAEGLYYYNMPDGYKESVKKENKKYEPKKETALVTTVAENRNNYSTQEYERAKEARKLYHNIGAPTIENYKNILKGNMIKNCPMTVEDIDNTEKIF
;
A
#
# COMPACT_ATOMS: atom_id res chain seq x y z
N GLY A 1 22.32 -8.49 -12.05
CA GLY A 1 21.62 -9.05 -10.90
C GLY A 1 21.54 -8.06 -9.73
N ASP A 2 22.18 -6.87 -9.84
CA ASP A 2 22.37 -5.98 -8.66
C ASP A 2 21.60 -4.66 -8.75
N GLU A 3 20.80 -4.44 -9.79
CA GLU A 3 20.02 -3.19 -9.94
C GLU A 3 18.59 -3.25 -9.39
N GLU A 4 18.02 -4.42 -9.16
CA GLU A 4 16.64 -4.55 -8.65
C GLU A 4 16.51 -4.43 -7.12
N ASN A 5 17.61 -4.56 -6.39
CA ASN A 5 17.59 -4.54 -4.91
C ASN A 5 17.80 -3.12 -4.33
N ASN A 6 18.07 -2.12 -5.15
CA ASN A 6 18.39 -0.75 -4.68
C ASN A 6 17.16 0.19 -4.62
N MET A 7 15.94 -0.29 -4.92
CA MET A 7 14.72 0.52 -4.80
C MET A 7 14.09 0.52 -3.40
N ARG A 8 14.64 -0.26 -2.46
CA ARG A 8 14.21 -0.25 -1.07
C ARG A 8 14.62 1.07 -0.42
N TRP A 9 13.69 1.93 -0.15
CA TRP A 9 13.87 3.20 0.58
C TRP A 9 14.68 4.30 -0.12
N SER A 10 15.11 4.16 -1.37
CA SER A 10 15.72 5.28 -2.11
C SER A 10 14.78 6.49 -2.30
N GLY A 11 13.47 6.28 -2.15
CA GLY A 11 12.48 7.36 -2.11
C GLY A 11 12.36 8.07 -0.76
N PHE A 12 12.90 7.50 0.32
CA PHE A 12 12.94 8.09 1.65
C PHE A 12 14.38 8.54 1.95
N GLN A 13 14.75 9.72 1.46
CA GLN A 13 16.04 10.31 1.85
C GLN A 13 16.02 10.72 3.32
N ALA A 14 17.09 10.38 4.04
CA ALA A 14 17.30 10.89 5.38
C ALA A 14 17.15 12.40 5.39
N CYS A 15 16.30 12.92 6.25
CA CYS A 15 16.18 14.34 6.50
C CYS A 15 17.52 14.83 7.05
N GLN A 16 18.42 15.35 6.21
CA GLN A 16 19.55 16.11 6.69
C GLN A 16 18.99 17.39 7.30
N VAL A 17 19.40 17.67 8.52
CA VAL A 17 19.05 18.88 9.27
C VAL A 17 19.64 20.08 8.51
N GLU A 18 18.89 20.64 7.57
CA GLU A 18 19.06 22.01 7.14
C GLU A 18 18.10 22.87 7.98
N ALA A 19 18.71 23.75 8.75
CA ALA A 19 18.02 24.72 9.58
C ALA A 19 17.03 25.56 8.74
N GLU A 20 15.81 25.74 9.28
CA GLU A 20 14.91 26.84 8.99
C GLU A 20 14.25 26.94 7.61
N LYS A 21 13.66 25.87 7.07
CA LYS A 21 12.41 26.00 6.33
C LYS A 21 11.27 25.71 7.29
N LYS A 22 10.35 26.67 7.54
CA LYS A 22 9.10 26.43 8.26
C LYS A 22 8.44 25.21 7.64
N ASP A 23 8.47 24.10 8.37
CA ASP A 23 7.88 22.84 7.94
C ASP A 23 6.40 23.07 7.65
N LYS A 24 6.01 23.00 6.40
CA LYS A 24 4.63 23.07 5.98
C LYS A 24 3.99 21.71 6.19
N PHE A 25 3.59 21.41 7.42
CA PHE A 25 2.75 20.27 7.69
C PHE A 25 1.44 20.37 6.90
N ASN A 26 1.11 19.32 6.15
CA ASN A 26 -0.13 19.20 5.40
C ASN A 26 -0.63 17.77 5.49
N MET A 27 -1.81 17.57 6.05
CA MET A 27 -2.40 16.25 6.29
C MET A 27 -2.52 15.37 5.04
N LYS A 28 -2.68 15.96 3.85
CA LYS A 28 -2.79 15.22 2.58
C LYS A 28 -1.47 15.06 1.83
N GLU A 29 -0.45 15.81 2.21
CA GLU A 29 0.86 15.75 1.56
C GLU A 29 1.89 15.03 2.42
N SER A 30 1.69 15.02 3.74
CA SER A 30 2.57 14.37 4.71
C SER A 30 2.02 13.02 5.14
N LEU A 31 2.88 12.10 5.58
CA LEU A 31 2.47 10.89 6.31
C LEU A 31 2.38 11.22 7.79
N ILE A 32 1.28 10.86 8.44
CA ILE A 32 1.10 11.02 9.89
C ILE A 32 1.34 9.66 10.55
N LEU A 33 2.32 9.59 11.45
CA LEU A 33 2.56 8.40 12.27
C LEU A 33 1.50 8.36 13.38
N ASP A 34 0.57 7.42 13.27
CA ASP A 34 -0.55 7.28 14.21
C ASP A 34 -0.39 6.02 15.06
N THR A 35 -0.24 6.23 16.37
CA THR A 35 -0.12 5.16 17.37
C THR A 35 -1.45 4.46 17.65
N GLY A 36 -2.58 5.10 17.36
CA GLY A 36 -3.94 4.58 17.54
C GLY A 36 -4.48 3.81 16.35
N SER A 37 -3.87 3.93 15.17
CA SER A 37 -4.33 3.25 13.97
C SER A 37 -3.86 1.80 13.90
N THR A 38 -4.75 0.89 13.51
CA THR A 38 -4.45 -0.54 13.33
C THR A 38 -3.96 -0.89 11.94
N PHE A 39 -4.14 0.00 10.96
CA PHE A 39 -3.70 -0.17 9.57
C PHE A 39 -3.32 1.17 8.94
N THR A 40 -2.47 1.10 7.92
CA THR A 40 -2.05 2.23 7.11
C THR A 40 -3.09 2.53 6.04
N ALA A 41 -3.56 3.79 5.97
CA ALA A 41 -4.52 4.25 4.99
C ALA A 41 -4.10 5.62 4.43
N ILE A 42 -3.90 5.68 3.13
CA ILE A 42 -3.42 6.86 2.42
C ILE A 42 -4.57 7.53 1.68
N ALA A 43 -4.81 8.79 1.97
CA ALA A 43 -5.85 9.60 1.34
C ALA A 43 -5.43 10.12 -0.04
N ASN A 44 -4.18 10.51 -0.16
CA ASN A 44 -3.64 11.10 -1.39
C ASN A 44 -3.14 10.02 -2.36
N LYS A 45 -3.92 9.77 -3.41
CA LYS A 45 -3.58 8.81 -4.46
C LYS A 45 -2.24 9.10 -5.16
N GLU A 46 -1.81 10.37 -5.21
CA GLU A 46 -0.54 10.76 -5.84
C GLU A 46 0.70 10.24 -5.10
N LEU A 47 0.52 9.77 -3.85
CA LEU A 47 1.58 9.14 -3.07
C LEU A 47 1.69 7.63 -3.34
N LEU A 48 0.79 7.04 -4.12
CA LEU A 48 0.67 5.59 -4.29
C LEU A 48 0.94 5.14 -5.72
N VAL A 49 1.66 4.04 -5.84
CA VAL A 49 1.86 3.30 -7.09
C VAL A 49 0.84 2.18 -7.20
N GLY A 50 0.28 1.99 -8.41
CA GLY A 50 -0.54 0.84 -8.76
C GLY A 50 -1.83 0.72 -7.96
N VAL A 51 -2.51 1.85 -7.68
CA VAL A 51 -3.78 1.83 -6.93
C VAL A 51 -4.84 1.06 -7.73
N SER A 52 -5.30 -0.04 -7.17
CA SER A 52 -6.31 -0.90 -7.76
C SER A 52 -7.19 -1.56 -6.69
N LYS A 53 -8.31 -2.15 -7.13
CA LYS A 53 -9.17 -2.93 -6.24
C LYS A 53 -8.41 -4.09 -5.61
N SER A 54 -8.78 -4.43 -4.40
CA SER A 54 -8.36 -5.63 -3.68
C SER A 54 -9.55 -6.57 -3.53
N TRP A 55 -9.30 -7.87 -3.46
CA TRP A 55 -10.34 -8.85 -3.11
C TRP A 55 -10.72 -8.80 -1.64
N ASP A 56 -9.84 -8.22 -0.81
CA ASP A 56 -10.14 -7.93 0.58
C ASP A 56 -10.73 -6.54 0.71
N SER A 57 -11.45 -6.34 1.79
CA SER A 57 -11.87 -5.02 2.22
C SER A 57 -11.63 -4.84 3.71
N ILE A 58 -11.54 -3.60 4.15
CA ILE A 58 -11.57 -3.27 5.57
C ILE A 58 -12.73 -2.33 5.86
N LEU A 59 -13.33 -2.54 7.02
CA LEU A 59 -14.33 -1.63 7.55
C LEU A 59 -13.64 -0.60 8.45
N MET A 60 -13.47 0.61 7.93
CA MET A 60 -12.99 1.73 8.74
C MET A 60 -14.14 2.25 9.60
N ARG A 61 -13.90 2.32 10.91
CA ARG A 61 -14.83 2.92 11.89
C ARG A 61 -14.24 4.22 12.40
N THR A 62 -15.01 5.28 12.31
CA THR A 62 -14.67 6.60 12.82
C THR A 62 -15.85 7.18 13.62
N ASN A 63 -15.64 8.27 14.32
CA ASN A 63 -16.73 8.98 15.01
C ASN A 63 -17.83 9.48 14.05
N ALA A 64 -17.51 9.64 12.75
CA ALA A 64 -18.44 10.05 11.70
C ALA A 64 -19.20 8.90 11.05
N GLY A 65 -18.95 7.64 11.47
CA GLY A 65 -19.58 6.45 10.90
C GLY A 65 -18.57 5.38 10.46
N SER A 66 -19.05 4.44 9.68
CA SER A 66 -18.21 3.36 9.12
C SER A 66 -18.29 3.35 7.60
N ARG A 67 -17.17 3.04 6.95
CA ARG A 67 -17.09 2.84 5.50
C ARG A 67 -16.17 1.69 5.14
N GLU A 68 -16.45 1.07 4.02
CA GLU A 68 -15.66 -0.03 3.49
C GLU A 68 -14.62 0.51 2.51
N ILE A 69 -13.35 0.12 2.69
CA ILE A 69 -12.24 0.47 1.81
C ILE A 69 -11.83 -0.79 1.06
N LYS A 70 -11.76 -0.69 -0.29
CA LYS A 70 -11.49 -1.81 -1.20
C LYS A 70 -10.29 -1.59 -2.11
N GLU A 71 -9.65 -0.43 -2.07
CA GLU A 71 -8.50 -0.12 -2.90
C GLU A 71 -7.20 -0.21 -2.10
N LYS A 72 -6.16 -0.70 -2.75
CA LYS A 72 -4.79 -0.74 -2.23
C LYS A 72 -3.83 -0.15 -3.27
N GLY A 73 -2.70 0.35 -2.78
CA GLY A 73 -1.57 0.78 -3.58
C GLY A 73 -0.28 0.60 -2.80
N TYR A 74 0.85 0.98 -3.39
CA TYR A 74 2.16 0.86 -2.75
C TYR A 74 2.76 2.25 -2.53
N LEU A 75 3.22 2.49 -1.32
CA LEU A 75 4.17 3.57 -1.07
C LEU A 75 5.54 3.14 -1.61
N LEU A 76 6.24 4.03 -2.33
CA LEU A 76 7.61 3.72 -2.78
C LEU A 76 8.48 3.44 -1.56
N GLY A 77 9.18 2.31 -1.61
CA GLY A 77 10.03 1.86 -0.51
C GLY A 77 9.31 1.01 0.56
N ILE A 78 8.01 0.80 0.46
CA ILE A 78 7.24 -0.10 1.33
C ILE A 78 6.85 -1.34 0.55
N GLU A 79 7.25 -2.53 1.02
CA GLU A 79 6.99 -3.79 0.31
C GLU A 79 5.51 -4.19 0.32
N LYS A 80 4.82 -3.90 1.42
CA LYS A 80 3.42 -4.28 1.58
C LYS A 80 2.49 -3.22 1.03
N PRO A 81 1.40 -3.63 0.35
CA PRO A 81 0.38 -2.69 -0.08
C PRO A 81 -0.30 -2.04 1.13
N VAL A 82 -0.65 -0.78 0.99
CA VAL A 82 -1.39 0.00 1.97
C VAL A 82 -2.78 0.33 1.43
N TRP A 83 -3.74 0.59 2.30
CA TRP A 83 -5.09 0.95 1.90
C TRP A 83 -5.13 2.36 1.30
N HIS A 84 -5.92 2.54 0.25
CA HIS A 84 -6.24 3.84 -0.32
C HIS A 84 -7.64 4.25 0.11
N ASP A 85 -7.72 5.30 0.93
CA ASP A 85 -8.97 5.85 1.43
C ASP A 85 -9.13 7.30 0.96
N LYS A 86 -9.73 7.48 -0.21
CA LYS A 86 -9.95 8.80 -0.83
C LYS A 86 -10.79 9.78 0.01
N GLU A 87 -11.58 9.24 0.94
CA GLU A 87 -12.46 10.04 1.82
C GLU A 87 -11.78 10.45 3.13
N SER A 88 -10.60 9.89 3.43
CA SER A 88 -9.82 10.31 4.58
C SER A 88 -9.30 11.74 4.41
N ILE A 89 -9.24 12.45 5.53
CA ILE A 89 -8.69 13.83 5.58
C ILE A 89 -7.16 13.84 5.63
N ALA A 90 -6.53 12.69 5.92
CA ALA A 90 -5.10 12.58 6.17
C ALA A 90 -4.53 11.26 5.65
N ASN A 91 -3.21 11.24 5.41
CA ASN A 91 -2.47 10.02 5.13
C ASN A 91 -1.98 9.43 6.46
N ILE A 92 -2.61 8.35 6.88
CA ILE A 92 -2.31 7.68 8.16
C ILE A 92 -1.32 6.54 7.92
N PHE A 93 -0.19 6.60 8.63
CA PHE A 93 0.86 5.60 8.64
C PHE A 93 0.84 4.89 9.99
N SER A 94 0.36 3.66 10.02
CA SER A 94 0.12 2.92 11.26
C SER A 94 1.41 2.56 11.97
N PHE A 95 1.59 3.09 13.19
CA PHE A 95 2.69 2.70 14.06
C PHE A 95 2.68 1.20 14.33
N SER A 96 1.50 0.60 14.53
CA SER A 96 1.38 -0.83 14.85
C SER A 96 1.83 -1.74 13.70
N GLU A 97 1.67 -1.32 12.44
CA GLU A 97 2.17 -2.05 11.28
C GLU A 97 3.66 -1.86 11.08
N ILE A 98 4.14 -0.63 11.18
CA ILE A 98 5.53 -0.28 10.92
C ILE A 98 6.48 -0.87 11.95
N LYS A 99 6.12 -0.88 13.24
CA LYS A 99 6.94 -1.50 14.28
C LYS A 99 7.14 -3.01 14.13
N LYS A 100 6.29 -3.70 13.36
CA LYS A 100 6.47 -5.12 13.04
C LYS A 100 7.57 -5.36 12.00
N GLN A 101 7.91 -4.34 11.22
CA GLN A 101 8.88 -4.43 10.13
C GLN A 101 10.19 -3.76 10.48
N TYR A 102 10.13 -2.64 11.20
CA TYR A 102 11.28 -1.78 11.48
C TYR A 102 11.37 -1.41 12.97
N ARG A 103 12.59 -1.24 13.44
CA ARG A 103 12.84 -0.68 14.76
C ARG A 103 12.41 0.79 14.77
N ILE A 104 11.66 1.19 15.80
CA ILE A 104 11.27 2.58 16.00
C ILE A 104 11.88 3.03 17.33
N THR A 105 12.47 4.22 17.35
CA THR A 105 13.00 4.84 18.57
C THR A 105 12.35 6.21 18.78
N TYR A 106 12.15 6.53 20.04
CA TYR A 106 11.74 7.84 20.52
C TYR A 106 12.46 8.11 21.83
N ASP A 107 13.08 9.26 21.93
CA ASP A 107 13.76 9.69 23.15
C ASP A 107 13.49 11.18 23.35
N SER A 108 12.59 11.50 24.29
CA SER A 108 12.16 12.86 24.59
C SER A 108 13.27 13.74 25.16
N ASP A 109 14.33 13.13 25.72
CA ASP A 109 15.47 13.88 26.28
C ASP A 109 16.41 14.36 25.17
N LEU A 110 16.37 13.71 24.00
CA LEU A 110 17.14 14.11 22.82
C LEU A 110 16.32 15.00 21.89
N GLU A 111 15.15 14.54 21.50
CA GLU A 111 14.29 15.27 20.57
C GLU A 111 12.87 14.71 20.59
N ASP A 112 11.87 15.57 20.45
CA ASP A 112 10.45 15.18 20.32
C ASP A 112 10.13 14.71 18.89
N ALA A 113 10.70 13.56 18.50
CA ALA A 113 10.55 12.94 17.19
C ALA A 113 10.62 11.42 17.28
N PHE A 114 9.91 10.73 16.38
CA PHE A 114 10.06 9.30 16.15
C PHE A 114 11.05 9.03 15.02
N TYR A 115 11.90 8.03 15.19
CA TYR A 115 12.86 7.58 14.19
C TYR A 115 12.56 6.15 13.79
N VAL A 116 12.20 5.94 12.52
CA VAL A 116 11.98 4.61 11.92
C VAL A 116 13.29 4.18 11.24
N HIS A 117 13.89 3.10 11.71
CA HIS A 117 15.16 2.57 11.20
C HIS A 117 14.87 1.52 10.14
N ALA A 118 14.97 1.90 8.87
CA ALA A 118 14.59 1.07 7.75
C ALA A 118 15.76 0.88 6.77
N ASP A 119 16.26 -0.35 6.67
CA ASP A 119 17.24 -0.81 5.66
C ASP A 119 18.43 0.16 5.41
N GLY A 120 19.05 0.61 6.51
CA GLY A 120 20.19 1.54 6.45
C GLY A 120 19.82 3.03 6.37
N ASN A 121 18.54 3.35 6.29
CA ASN A 121 18.03 4.72 6.33
C ASN A 121 17.29 4.99 7.64
N ILE A 122 17.24 6.24 8.04
CA ILE A 122 16.46 6.70 9.19
C ILE A 122 15.42 7.69 8.69
N VAL A 123 14.15 7.35 8.86
CA VAL A 123 13.01 8.23 8.56
C VAL A 123 12.56 8.90 9.84
N LYS A 124 12.65 10.23 9.89
CA LYS A 124 12.32 11.03 11.05
C LYS A 124 10.90 11.59 10.92
N PHE A 125 10.05 11.26 11.88
CA PHE A 125 8.73 11.85 12.04
C PHE A 125 8.81 12.98 13.08
N CYS A 126 8.77 14.22 12.61
CA CYS A 126 8.84 15.42 13.45
C CYS A 126 7.46 15.71 14.06
N ARG A 127 7.44 16.39 15.21
CA ARG A 127 6.20 16.84 15.82
C ARG A 127 5.74 18.15 15.21
N SER A 128 4.45 18.22 14.80
CA SER A 128 3.81 19.45 14.37
C SER A 128 3.41 20.33 15.57
N ALA A 129 3.01 21.57 15.30
CA ALA A 129 2.50 22.47 16.32
C ALA A 129 1.23 21.94 17.00
N GLU A 130 0.43 21.16 16.27
CA GLU A 130 -0.79 20.51 16.74
C GLU A 130 -0.54 19.22 17.52
N GLY A 131 0.73 18.78 17.63
CA GLY A 131 1.13 17.60 18.38
C GLY A 131 1.09 16.28 17.58
N LEU A 132 0.95 16.34 16.25
CA LEU A 132 1.00 15.18 15.38
C LEU A 132 2.44 14.90 14.95
N TYR A 133 2.81 13.63 14.85
CA TYR A 133 4.10 13.24 14.30
C TYR A 133 3.95 12.96 12.81
N TYR A 134 4.73 13.65 11.99
CA TYR A 134 4.60 13.59 10.54
C TYR A 134 5.94 13.54 9.82
N TYR A 135 5.89 13.01 8.62
CA TYR A 135 7.00 12.99 7.67
C TYR A 135 6.54 13.60 6.35
N ASN A 136 7.23 14.64 5.90
CA ASN A 136 6.99 15.21 4.58
C ASN A 136 7.66 14.33 3.51
N MET A 137 6.91 14.01 2.47
CA MET A 137 7.47 13.28 1.34
C MET A 137 8.58 14.11 0.70
N PRO A 138 9.72 13.48 0.33
CA PRO A 138 10.85 14.20 -0.26
C PRO A 138 10.48 14.81 -1.61
N ASP A 139 11.20 15.87 -1.97
CA ASP A 139 11.09 16.49 -3.29
C ASP A 139 11.29 15.43 -4.40
N GLY A 140 10.45 15.48 -5.43
CA GLY A 140 10.49 14.50 -6.52
C GLY A 140 9.80 13.16 -6.25
N TYR A 141 9.27 12.92 -5.03
CA TYR A 141 8.57 11.68 -4.71
C TYR A 141 7.36 11.43 -5.63
N LYS A 142 6.50 12.43 -5.80
CA LYS A 142 5.31 12.32 -6.67
C LYS A 142 5.68 12.09 -8.13
N GLU A 143 6.76 12.67 -8.61
CA GLU A 143 7.31 12.46 -9.95
C GLU A 143 7.77 11.00 -10.11
N SER A 144 8.42 10.45 -9.10
CA SER A 144 8.82 9.04 -9.07
C SER A 144 7.60 8.13 -9.07
N VAL A 145 6.56 8.42 -8.27
CA VAL A 145 5.28 7.71 -8.28
C VAL A 145 4.63 7.78 -9.67
N LYS A 146 4.58 8.95 -10.31
CA LYS A 146 4.04 9.11 -11.67
C LYS A 146 4.81 8.28 -12.69
N LYS A 147 6.14 8.23 -12.58
CA LYS A 147 7.00 7.42 -13.45
C LYS A 147 6.72 5.93 -13.29
N GLU A 148 6.61 5.46 -12.05
CA GLU A 148 6.26 4.06 -11.77
C GLU A 148 4.83 3.74 -12.25
N ASN A 149 3.86 4.61 -12.00
CA ASN A 149 2.47 4.41 -12.44
C ASN A 149 2.32 4.30 -13.97
N LYS A 150 3.19 4.92 -14.76
CA LYS A 150 3.18 4.72 -16.22
C LYS A 150 3.49 3.29 -16.64
N LYS A 151 4.15 2.51 -15.79
CA LYS A 151 4.41 1.07 -16.00
C LYS A 151 3.19 0.21 -15.68
N TYR A 152 2.24 0.75 -14.89
CA TYR A 152 1.01 0.11 -14.43
C TYR A 152 -0.22 0.69 -15.12
N GLU A 153 -0.27 0.72 -16.46
CA GLU A 153 -1.49 1.14 -17.15
C GLU A 153 -2.60 0.09 -16.94
N PRO A 154 -3.71 0.43 -16.23
CA PRO A 154 -4.81 -0.51 -16.06
C PRO A 154 -5.57 -0.67 -17.37
N LYS A 155 -5.75 -1.91 -17.82
CA LYS A 155 -6.74 -2.21 -18.86
C LYS A 155 -8.13 -1.86 -18.31
N LYS A 156 -8.85 -1.00 -19.01
CA LYS A 156 -10.25 -0.67 -18.69
C LYS A 156 -11.13 -1.91 -18.86
N GLU A 157 -11.64 -2.45 -17.77
CA GLU A 157 -12.75 -3.40 -17.79
C GLU A 157 -13.98 -2.80 -17.09
N THR A 158 -15.11 -2.87 -17.77
CA THR A 158 -16.42 -2.41 -17.28
C THR A 158 -17.07 -3.54 -16.48
N ALA A 159 -17.31 -3.35 -15.19
CA ALA A 159 -17.92 -4.36 -14.34
C ALA A 159 -19.46 -4.22 -14.31
N LEU A 160 -20.16 -5.30 -14.67
CA LEU A 160 -21.55 -5.55 -14.31
C LEU A 160 -21.58 -6.32 -12.99
N VAL A 161 -22.38 -5.86 -12.04
CA VAL A 161 -22.48 -6.49 -10.71
C VAL A 161 -23.42 -7.70 -10.82
N THR A 162 -22.83 -8.90 -10.78
CA THR A 162 -23.54 -10.18 -10.65
C THR A 162 -23.14 -10.85 -9.33
N THR A 163 -24.00 -11.69 -8.78
CA THR A 163 -23.71 -12.43 -7.53
C THR A 163 -22.70 -13.56 -7.79
N VAL A 164 -21.95 -13.98 -6.74
CA VAL A 164 -20.99 -15.10 -6.84
C VAL A 164 -21.67 -16.38 -7.34
N ALA A 165 -22.92 -16.62 -6.93
CA ALA A 165 -23.68 -17.80 -7.37
C ALA A 165 -24.04 -17.75 -8.86
N GLU A 166 -24.42 -16.59 -9.37
CA GLU A 166 -24.70 -16.38 -10.80
C GLU A 166 -23.42 -16.47 -11.64
N ASN A 167 -22.34 -15.87 -11.14
CA ASN A 167 -21.04 -15.94 -11.81
C ASN A 167 -20.52 -17.38 -11.94
N ARG A 168 -20.67 -18.19 -10.87
CA ARG A 168 -20.27 -19.61 -10.88
C ARG A 168 -20.86 -20.41 -12.03
N ASN A 169 -22.12 -20.12 -12.40
CA ASN A 169 -22.82 -20.84 -13.47
C ASN A 169 -22.21 -20.65 -14.87
N ASN A 170 -21.38 -19.62 -15.04
CA ASN A 170 -20.70 -19.31 -16.28
C ASN A 170 -19.34 -20.02 -16.43
N TYR A 171 -18.92 -20.80 -15.42
CA TYR A 171 -17.63 -21.46 -15.37
C TYR A 171 -17.78 -22.96 -15.14
N SER A 172 -16.89 -23.74 -15.73
CA SER A 172 -16.77 -25.18 -15.45
C SER A 172 -16.35 -25.42 -14.00
N THR A 173 -16.60 -26.61 -13.50
CA THR A 173 -16.15 -27.02 -12.15
C THR A 173 -14.63 -26.87 -12.01
N GLN A 174 -13.87 -27.18 -13.05
CA GLN A 174 -12.42 -27.07 -13.04
C GLN A 174 -11.94 -25.62 -12.95
N GLU A 175 -12.50 -24.71 -13.74
CA GLU A 175 -12.18 -23.27 -13.67
C GLU A 175 -12.53 -22.68 -12.32
N TYR A 176 -13.67 -23.07 -11.73
CA TYR A 176 -14.07 -22.63 -10.41
C TYR A 176 -13.10 -23.10 -9.32
N GLU A 177 -12.69 -24.38 -9.32
CA GLU A 177 -11.71 -24.87 -8.34
C GLU A 177 -10.34 -24.21 -8.52
N ARG A 178 -9.88 -23.99 -9.75
CA ARG A 178 -8.65 -23.23 -10.02
C ARG A 178 -8.73 -21.78 -9.53
N ALA A 179 -9.87 -21.12 -9.72
CA ALA A 179 -10.09 -19.77 -9.20
C ALA A 179 -10.04 -19.72 -7.66
N LYS A 180 -10.58 -20.73 -6.98
CA LYS A 180 -10.47 -20.86 -5.51
C LYS A 180 -9.02 -21.02 -5.05
N GLU A 181 -8.25 -21.87 -5.73
CA GLU A 181 -6.82 -22.04 -5.42
C GLU A 181 -6.01 -20.76 -5.69
N ALA A 182 -6.31 -20.03 -6.77
CA ALA A 182 -5.70 -18.74 -7.05
C ALA A 182 -6.01 -17.72 -5.94
N ARG A 183 -7.25 -17.69 -5.43
CA ARG A 183 -7.63 -16.85 -4.29
C ARG A 183 -6.90 -17.22 -3.00
N LYS A 184 -6.72 -18.51 -2.74
CA LYS A 184 -5.96 -19.01 -1.59
C LYS A 184 -4.49 -18.60 -1.68
N LEU A 185 -3.88 -18.76 -2.87
CA LEU A 185 -2.51 -18.31 -3.12
C LEU A 185 -2.36 -16.80 -2.93
N TYR A 186 -3.32 -15.99 -3.39
CA TYR A 186 -3.35 -14.56 -3.19
C TYR A 186 -3.17 -14.17 -1.72
N HIS A 187 -3.92 -14.82 -0.80
CA HIS A 187 -3.78 -14.57 0.63
C HIS A 187 -2.43 -15.03 1.18
N ASN A 188 -1.92 -16.15 0.70
CA ASN A 188 -0.63 -16.71 1.15
C ASN A 188 0.57 -15.80 0.79
N ILE A 189 0.49 -15.07 -0.31
CA ILE A 189 1.54 -14.13 -0.74
C ILE A 189 1.36 -12.70 -0.20
N GLY A 190 0.47 -12.53 0.78
CA GLY A 190 0.28 -11.24 1.48
C GLY A 190 -0.74 -10.30 0.86
N ALA A 191 -1.67 -10.85 0.07
CA ALA A 191 -2.80 -10.10 -0.52
C ALA A 191 -2.37 -8.83 -1.29
N PRO A 192 -1.51 -8.94 -2.30
CA PRO A 192 -1.03 -7.81 -3.11
C PRO A 192 -2.17 -7.13 -3.87
N THR A 193 -1.91 -6.09 -4.66
CA THR A 193 -2.88 -5.64 -5.66
C THR A 193 -3.05 -6.72 -6.74
N ILE A 194 -4.22 -6.77 -7.39
CA ILE A 194 -4.51 -7.79 -8.43
C ILE A 194 -3.50 -7.70 -9.57
N GLU A 195 -3.14 -6.47 -9.99
CA GLU A 195 -2.15 -6.27 -11.04
C GLU A 195 -0.77 -6.80 -10.63
N ASN A 196 -0.37 -6.55 -9.39
CA ASN A 196 0.92 -7.07 -8.90
C ASN A 196 0.90 -8.60 -8.77
N TYR A 197 -0.22 -9.20 -8.38
CA TYR A 197 -0.39 -10.65 -8.37
C TYR A 197 -0.22 -11.25 -9.78
N LYS A 198 -0.83 -10.62 -10.80
CA LYS A 198 -0.64 -11.01 -12.20
C LYS A 198 0.84 -10.93 -12.62
N ASN A 199 1.53 -9.86 -12.21
CA ASN A 199 2.96 -9.68 -12.51
C ASN A 199 3.85 -10.72 -11.81
N ILE A 200 3.54 -11.10 -10.58
CA ILE A 200 4.24 -12.18 -9.85
C ILE A 200 4.15 -13.50 -10.64
N LEU A 201 2.97 -13.85 -11.18
CA LEU A 201 2.80 -15.06 -11.97
C LEU A 201 3.49 -14.96 -13.35
N LYS A 202 3.35 -13.83 -14.06
CA LYS A 202 4.02 -13.58 -15.34
C LYS A 202 5.55 -13.67 -15.22
N GLY A 203 6.08 -13.17 -14.10
CA GLY A 203 7.51 -13.19 -13.80
C GLY A 203 8.05 -14.54 -13.27
N ASN A 204 7.19 -15.58 -13.15
CA ASN A 204 7.56 -16.87 -12.55
C ASN A 204 8.23 -16.75 -11.17
N MET A 205 7.81 -15.76 -10.37
CA MET A 205 8.41 -15.50 -9.05
C MET A 205 8.02 -16.53 -7.99
N ILE A 206 7.02 -17.39 -8.28
CA ILE A 206 6.62 -18.49 -7.39
C ILE A 206 7.03 -19.81 -8.05
N LYS A 207 7.98 -20.52 -7.44
CA LYS A 207 8.48 -21.80 -7.95
C LYS A 207 7.37 -22.86 -7.99
N ASN A 208 7.25 -23.55 -9.12
CA ASN A 208 6.26 -24.61 -9.34
C ASN A 208 4.80 -24.16 -9.11
N CYS A 209 4.48 -22.92 -9.40
CA CYS A 209 3.12 -22.41 -9.29
C CYS A 209 2.27 -22.92 -10.46
N PRO A 210 1.18 -23.70 -10.21
CA PRO A 210 0.32 -24.20 -11.26
C PRO A 210 -0.71 -23.18 -11.75
N MET A 211 -0.77 -22.01 -11.11
CA MET A 211 -1.76 -20.97 -11.42
C MET A 211 -1.31 -20.14 -12.63
N THR A 212 -2.30 -19.68 -13.40
CA THR A 212 -2.13 -18.81 -14.56
C THR A 212 -2.76 -17.44 -14.31
N VAL A 213 -2.46 -16.48 -15.18
CA VAL A 213 -3.14 -15.15 -15.13
C VAL A 213 -4.63 -15.31 -15.39
N GLU A 214 -5.04 -16.27 -16.21
CA GLU A 214 -6.46 -16.57 -16.48
C GLU A 214 -7.19 -17.05 -15.22
N ASP A 215 -6.55 -17.82 -14.33
CA ASP A 215 -7.13 -18.22 -13.06
C ASP A 215 -7.37 -17.02 -12.14
N ILE A 216 -6.47 -16.00 -12.19
CA ILE A 216 -6.68 -14.73 -11.47
C ILE A 216 -7.87 -13.98 -12.06
N ASP A 217 -7.95 -13.86 -13.40
CA ASP A 217 -9.05 -13.18 -14.08
C ASP A 217 -10.40 -13.86 -13.78
N ASN A 218 -10.42 -15.18 -13.76
CA ASN A 218 -11.60 -15.96 -13.37
C ASN A 218 -11.97 -15.75 -11.90
N THR A 219 -10.97 -15.69 -11.01
CA THR A 219 -11.21 -15.37 -9.60
C THR A 219 -11.86 -14.00 -9.43
N GLU A 220 -11.38 -12.99 -10.15
CA GLU A 220 -11.91 -11.62 -10.08
C GLU A 220 -13.37 -11.52 -10.59
N LYS A 221 -13.72 -12.39 -11.54
CA LYS A 221 -15.08 -12.42 -12.11
C LYS A 221 -16.06 -13.27 -11.30
N ILE A 222 -15.58 -14.28 -10.60
CA ILE A 222 -16.41 -15.22 -9.82
C ILE A 222 -16.68 -14.68 -8.41
N PHE A 223 -15.66 -14.13 -7.74
CA PHE A 223 -15.66 -13.71 -6.33
C PHE A 223 -15.60 -12.21 -6.15
#